data_31e59545616698bc39142a8d1be40af2
#
_entry.id   31e59545616698bc39142a8d1be40af2
#
_cell.length_a   1.000
_cell.length_b   1.000
_cell.length_c   1.000
_cell.angle_alpha   90.00
_cell.angle_beta   90.00
_cell.angle_gamma   90.00
#
_symmetry.space_group_name_H-M   'P 1'
#
loop_
_entity.id
_entity.type
_entity.pdbx_description
1 polymer ?
#
loop_
_entity_poly.entity_id
_entity_poly.type
_entity_poly.pdbx_seq_one_letter_code
_entity_poly.pdbx_strand_id
1 'polypeptide(L)'
;MIAQLRGTIVLIDDAGIVIDVAGVGYAVTVSGKTRAGLSAGDAAVTLLTEMQVREDSMTLFGFVDAAEREAFRLLVTVQGVGAKAAMAILTVLGPDEIATAVMSGDKAMVARADGV
;
A
#
# COMPACT_ATOMS: atom_id res chain seq x y z
N MET A 1 -1.71 -14.88 -9.44
CA MET A 1 -1.23 -13.70 -8.71
C MET A 1 -1.97 -12.46 -9.17
N ILE A 2 -2.47 -11.66 -8.27
CA ILE A 2 -3.20 -10.44 -8.62
C ILE A 2 -2.22 -9.27 -8.61
N ALA A 3 -1.97 -8.70 -9.78
CA ALA A 3 -0.98 -7.64 -9.94
C ALA A 3 -1.61 -6.26 -10.13
N GLN A 4 -2.89 -6.21 -10.48
CA GLN A 4 -3.59 -4.96 -10.76
C GLN A 4 -5.10 -5.19 -10.65
N LEU A 5 -5.80 -4.18 -10.14
CA LEU A 5 -7.27 -4.16 -10.13
C LEU A 5 -7.75 -2.84 -10.70
N ARG A 6 -8.82 -2.90 -11.48
CA ARG A 6 -9.48 -1.70 -11.98
C ARG A 6 -10.98 -1.84 -11.78
N GLY A 7 -11.57 -0.86 -11.13
CA GLY A 7 -12.99 -0.91 -10.85
C GLY A 7 -13.49 0.32 -10.11
N THR A 8 -14.58 0.15 -9.37
CA THR A 8 -15.23 1.21 -8.63
C THR A 8 -14.99 1.05 -7.13
N ILE A 9 -14.64 2.14 -6.47
CA ILE A 9 -14.48 2.13 -5.01
C ILE A 9 -15.87 2.13 -4.38
N VAL A 10 -16.18 1.09 -3.61
CA VAL A 10 -17.51 0.94 -3.00
C VAL A 10 -17.50 1.11 -1.48
N LEU A 11 -16.35 1.00 -0.85
CA LEU A 11 -16.22 1.15 0.60
C LEU A 11 -14.84 1.69 0.94
N ILE A 12 -14.78 2.58 1.92
CA ILE A 12 -13.53 3.07 2.48
C ILE A 12 -13.67 3.05 4.00
N ASP A 13 -12.71 2.43 4.69
CA ASP A 13 -12.66 2.43 6.16
C ASP A 13 -11.21 2.43 6.63
N ASP A 14 -11.01 2.30 7.95
CA ASP A 14 -9.66 2.33 8.54
C ASP A 14 -8.80 1.13 8.13
N ALA A 15 -9.43 0.02 7.76
CA ALA A 15 -8.71 -1.19 7.34
C ALA A 15 -8.26 -1.13 5.88
N GLY A 16 -8.86 -0.22 5.08
CA GLY A 16 -8.54 -0.10 3.67
C GLY A 16 -9.75 0.26 2.84
N ILE A 17 -9.81 -0.31 1.65
CA ILE A 17 -10.90 -0.05 0.71
C ILE A 17 -11.46 -1.37 0.17
N VAL A 18 -12.65 -1.29 -0.41
CA VAL A 18 -13.18 -2.37 -1.25
C VAL A 18 -13.36 -1.80 -2.65
N ILE A 19 -12.78 -2.47 -3.64
CA ILE A 19 -12.94 -2.13 -5.05
C ILE A 19 -13.76 -3.21 -5.73
N ASP A 20 -14.83 -2.79 -6.41
CA ASP A 20 -15.70 -3.69 -7.17
C ASP A 20 -15.16 -3.81 -8.59
N VAL A 21 -14.80 -5.04 -8.97
CA VAL A 21 -14.32 -5.35 -10.31
C VAL A 21 -15.29 -6.35 -10.92
N ALA A 22 -16.13 -5.87 -11.83
CA ALA A 22 -17.13 -6.68 -12.53
C ALA A 22 -18.03 -7.50 -11.57
N GLY A 23 -18.41 -6.90 -10.46
CA GLY A 23 -19.30 -7.51 -9.47
C GLY A 23 -18.58 -8.26 -8.34
N VAL A 24 -17.26 -8.33 -8.38
CA VAL A 24 -16.47 -8.95 -7.32
C VAL A 24 -15.81 -7.84 -6.48
N GLY A 25 -16.08 -7.85 -5.16
CA GLY A 25 -15.48 -6.90 -4.24
C GLY A 25 -14.16 -7.42 -3.69
N TYR A 26 -13.08 -6.68 -3.94
CA TYR A 26 -11.76 -7.00 -3.40
C TYR A 26 -11.44 -6.06 -2.26
N ALA A 27 -11.12 -6.62 -1.10
CA ALA A 27 -10.62 -5.83 0.02
C ALA A 27 -9.12 -5.58 -0.17
N VAL A 28 -8.74 -4.32 -0.20
CA VAL A 28 -7.37 -3.92 -0.49
C VAL A 28 -6.88 -2.97 0.61
N THR A 29 -5.73 -3.28 1.18
CA THR A 29 -5.08 -2.39 2.15
C THR A 29 -4.27 -1.35 1.39
N VAL A 30 -4.50 -0.08 1.67
CA VAL A 30 -3.79 1.03 1.04
C VAL A 30 -3.18 1.92 2.10
N SER A 31 -2.20 2.74 1.72
CA SER A 31 -1.63 3.73 2.65
C SER A 31 -2.67 4.77 3.02
N GLY A 32 -2.50 5.43 4.16
CA GLY A 32 -3.38 6.52 4.55
C GLY A 32 -3.40 7.65 3.55
N LYS A 33 -2.27 7.89 2.88
CA LYS A 33 -2.14 8.90 1.84
C LYS A 33 -3.01 8.54 0.62
N THR A 34 -2.94 7.29 0.17
CA THR A 34 -3.77 6.81 -0.94
C THR A 34 -5.25 6.83 -0.56
N ARG A 35 -5.59 6.36 0.64
CA ARG A 35 -6.97 6.37 1.13
C ARG A 35 -7.56 7.77 1.14
N ALA A 36 -6.78 8.76 1.56
CA ALA A 36 -7.24 10.16 1.61
C ALA A 36 -7.58 10.72 0.21
N GLY A 37 -6.99 10.17 -0.83
CA GLY A 37 -7.24 10.59 -2.20
C GLY A 37 -8.37 9.84 -2.90
N LEU A 38 -9.00 8.87 -2.22
CA LEU A 38 -10.07 8.07 -2.80
C LEU A 38 -11.42 8.41 -2.15
N SER A 39 -12.49 8.25 -2.92
CA SER A 39 -13.87 8.44 -2.42
C SER A 39 -14.74 7.29 -2.88
N ALA A 40 -15.70 6.91 -2.04
CA ALA A 40 -16.70 5.91 -2.42
C ALA A 40 -17.46 6.41 -3.64
N GLY A 41 -17.60 5.56 -4.64
CA GLY A 41 -18.23 5.92 -5.91
C GLY A 41 -17.23 6.28 -7.01
N ASP A 42 -15.96 6.48 -6.70
CA ASP A 42 -14.94 6.72 -7.73
C ASP A 42 -14.89 5.53 -8.68
N ALA A 43 -15.10 5.79 -9.96
CA ALA A 43 -15.14 4.76 -11.01
C ALA A 43 -13.84 4.74 -11.80
N ALA A 44 -13.57 3.58 -12.42
CA ALA A 44 -12.39 3.38 -13.27
C ALA A 44 -11.08 3.65 -12.54
N VAL A 45 -11.05 3.34 -11.24
CA VAL A 45 -9.83 3.46 -10.43
C VAL A 45 -8.95 2.25 -10.71
N THR A 46 -7.68 2.50 -10.99
CA THR A 46 -6.69 1.44 -11.15
C THR A 46 -5.75 1.45 -9.96
N LEU A 47 -5.62 0.30 -9.33
CA LEU A 47 -4.65 0.09 -8.26
C LEU A 47 -3.69 -1.00 -8.70
N LEU A 48 -2.40 -0.74 -8.56
CA LEU A 48 -1.38 -1.77 -8.68
C LEU A 48 -1.37 -2.54 -7.37
N THR A 49 -1.17 -3.84 -7.40
CA THR A 49 -1.31 -4.66 -6.20
C THR A 49 -0.10 -5.54 -5.95
N GLU A 50 0.09 -5.85 -4.68
CA GLU A 50 0.98 -6.88 -4.17
C GLU A 50 0.15 -7.81 -3.31
N MET A 51 0.23 -9.10 -3.56
CA MET A 51 -0.47 -10.09 -2.74
C MET A 51 0.50 -10.76 -1.79
N GLN A 52 0.19 -10.70 -0.49
CA GLN A 52 0.94 -11.40 0.53
C GLN A 52 0.13 -12.60 0.98
N VAL A 53 0.68 -13.78 0.77
CA VAL A 53 0.04 -15.03 1.18
C VAL A 53 0.81 -15.60 2.35
N ARG A 54 0.10 -15.85 3.44
CA ARG A 54 0.63 -16.52 4.62
C ARG A 54 -0.18 -17.78 4.86
N GLU A 55 0.25 -18.59 5.81
CA GLU A 55 -0.42 -19.85 6.13
C GLU A 55 -1.90 -19.66 6.47
N ASP A 56 -2.23 -18.58 7.18
CA ASP A 56 -3.56 -18.30 7.70
C ASP A 56 -4.23 -17.07 7.10
N SER A 57 -3.60 -16.41 6.10
CA SER A 57 -4.15 -15.19 5.54
C SER A 57 -3.68 -14.91 4.13
N MET A 58 -4.49 -14.16 3.39
CA MET A 58 -4.14 -13.58 2.11
C MET A 58 -4.52 -12.11 2.17
N THR A 59 -3.56 -11.23 1.90
CA THR A 59 -3.77 -9.78 1.95
C THR A 59 -3.35 -9.14 0.64
N LEU A 60 -4.22 -8.31 0.07
CA LEU A 60 -3.90 -7.47 -1.06
C LEU A 60 -3.51 -6.09 -0.57
N PHE A 61 -2.37 -5.61 -1.02
CA PHE A 61 -1.92 -4.24 -0.81
C PHE A 61 -2.05 -3.49 -2.13
N GLY A 62 -2.58 -2.28 -2.11
CA GLY A 62 -2.84 -1.50 -3.31
C GLY A 62 -2.04 -0.20 -3.33
N PHE A 63 -1.67 0.20 -4.55
CA PHE A 63 -0.81 1.37 -4.78
C PHE A 63 -1.36 2.17 -5.96
N VAL A 64 -1.23 3.49 -5.88
CA VAL A 64 -1.74 4.38 -6.93
C VAL A 64 -0.88 4.33 -8.20
N ASP A 65 0.41 4.01 -8.06
CA ASP A 65 1.33 3.96 -9.18
C ASP A 65 2.49 3.00 -8.92
N ALA A 66 3.33 2.81 -9.93
CA ALA A 66 4.47 1.92 -9.85
C ALA A 66 5.51 2.39 -8.83
N ALA A 67 5.68 3.71 -8.68
CA ALA A 67 6.65 4.26 -7.74
C ALA A 67 6.30 3.90 -6.31
N GLU A 68 5.03 4.00 -5.94
CA GLU A 68 4.57 3.62 -4.61
C GLU A 68 4.74 2.12 -4.36
N ARG A 69 4.39 1.29 -5.35
CA ARG A 69 4.57 -0.17 -5.24
C ARG A 69 6.05 -0.55 -5.08
N GLU A 70 6.94 0.06 -5.87
CA GLU A 70 8.36 -0.21 -5.76
C GLU A 70 8.92 0.23 -4.40
N ALA A 71 8.45 1.35 -3.87
CA ALA A 71 8.83 1.81 -2.53
C ALA A 71 8.40 0.78 -1.47
N PHE A 72 7.19 0.23 -1.58
CA PHE A 72 6.71 -0.82 -0.70
C PHE A 72 7.62 -2.05 -0.78
N ARG A 73 7.92 -2.51 -1.99
CA ARG A 73 8.78 -3.67 -2.21
C ARG A 73 10.17 -3.45 -1.59
N LEU A 74 10.70 -2.23 -1.74
CA LEU A 74 12.00 -1.88 -1.18
C LEU A 74 11.98 -1.90 0.35
N LEU A 75 10.93 -1.35 0.96
CA LEU A 75 10.79 -1.30 2.41
C LEU A 75 10.73 -2.69 3.05
N VAL A 76 10.00 -3.62 2.45
CA VAL A 76 9.86 -4.95 3.02
C VAL A 76 11.16 -5.77 2.89
N THR A 77 12.14 -5.32 2.11
CA THR A 77 13.47 -5.93 2.09
C THR A 77 14.31 -5.51 3.28
N VAL A 78 13.94 -4.45 3.98
CA VAL A 78 14.68 -3.97 5.16
C VAL A 78 14.36 -4.87 6.34
N GLN A 79 15.39 -5.32 7.02
CA GLN A 79 15.24 -6.18 8.18
C GLN A 79 14.39 -5.47 9.25
N GLY A 80 13.37 -6.15 9.74
CA GLY A 80 12.48 -5.63 10.77
C GLY A 80 11.29 -4.84 10.22
N VAL A 81 11.20 -4.64 8.90
CA VAL A 81 10.07 -3.92 8.30
C VAL A 81 9.15 -4.92 7.60
N GLY A 82 7.98 -5.15 8.20
CA GLY A 82 6.94 -5.96 7.58
C GLY A 82 6.00 -5.10 6.74
N ALA A 83 5.01 -5.75 6.12
CA ALA A 83 4.07 -5.06 5.24
C ALA A 83 3.29 -3.95 5.95
N LYS A 84 2.86 -4.19 7.19
CA LYS A 84 2.10 -3.19 7.96
C LYS A 84 2.95 -1.95 8.24
N ALA A 85 4.20 -2.15 8.66
CA ALA A 85 5.13 -1.05 8.90
C ALA A 85 5.42 -0.29 7.60
N ALA A 86 5.60 -1.01 6.49
CA ALA A 86 5.83 -0.40 5.19
C ALA A 86 4.66 0.50 4.78
N MET A 87 3.43 0.06 5.00
CA MET A 87 2.26 0.89 4.68
C MET A 87 2.18 2.14 5.56
N ALA A 88 2.56 2.03 6.83
CA ALA A 88 2.63 3.18 7.72
C ALA A 88 3.68 4.19 7.26
N ILE A 89 4.82 3.72 6.81
CA ILE A 89 5.90 4.57 6.28
C ILE A 89 5.44 5.28 4.99
N LEU A 90 4.76 4.56 4.11
CA LEU A 90 4.22 5.14 2.87
C LEU A 90 3.19 6.24 3.12
N THR A 91 2.54 6.22 4.26
CA THR A 91 1.59 7.26 4.65
C THR A 91 2.30 8.59 4.96
N VAL A 92 3.55 8.52 5.40
CA VAL A 92 4.32 9.68 5.88
C VAL A 92 5.38 10.13 4.87
N LEU A 93 6.04 9.19 4.21
CA LEU A 93 7.15 9.48 3.29
C LEU A 93 6.76 9.18 1.84
N GLY A 94 7.23 10.03 0.93
CA GLY A 94 7.08 9.78 -0.50
C GLY A 94 8.07 8.73 -1.02
N PRO A 95 7.81 8.16 -2.22
CA PRO A 95 8.69 7.13 -2.78
C PRO A 95 10.15 7.54 -2.91
N ASP A 96 10.42 8.79 -3.28
CA ASP A 96 11.79 9.28 -3.44
C ASP A 96 12.52 9.36 -2.09
N GLU A 97 11.82 9.81 -1.06
CA GLU A 97 12.37 9.88 0.29
C GLU A 97 12.69 8.48 0.82
N ILE A 98 11.81 7.52 0.55
CA ILE A 98 11.97 6.13 0.95
C ILE A 98 13.18 5.53 0.25
N ALA A 99 13.30 5.72 -1.06
CA ALA A 99 14.43 5.20 -1.83
C ALA A 99 15.76 5.73 -1.28
N THR A 100 15.81 7.05 -1.00
CA THR A 100 17.00 7.67 -0.42
C THR A 100 17.33 7.10 0.94
N ALA A 101 16.33 6.97 1.82
CA ALA A 101 16.53 6.47 3.18
C ALA A 101 17.03 5.02 3.19
N VAL A 102 16.45 4.16 2.37
CA VAL A 102 16.83 2.76 2.32
C VAL A 102 18.23 2.60 1.73
N MET A 103 18.54 3.31 0.64
CA MET A 103 19.83 3.22 -0.01
C MET A 103 20.97 3.78 0.84
N SER A 104 20.71 4.81 1.64
CA SER A 104 21.70 5.39 2.54
C SER A 104 21.79 4.66 3.88
N GLY A 105 20.90 3.71 4.14
CA GLY A 105 20.83 3.02 5.42
C GLY A 105 20.32 3.89 6.57
N ASP A 106 19.54 4.92 6.25
CA ASP A 106 19.01 5.86 7.25
C ASP A 106 17.88 5.23 8.03
N LYS A 107 18.23 4.48 9.06
CA LYS A 107 17.26 3.81 9.93
C LYS A 107 16.43 4.80 10.74
N ALA A 108 17.00 5.97 11.04
CA ALA A 108 16.28 6.97 11.83
C ALA A 108 15.08 7.53 11.07
N MET A 109 15.21 7.76 9.78
CA MET A 109 14.09 8.24 8.95
C MET A 109 12.97 7.20 8.88
N VAL A 110 13.32 5.93 8.68
CA VAL A 110 12.35 4.83 8.63
C VAL A 110 11.70 4.65 10.00
N ALA A 111 12.49 4.63 11.07
CA ALA A 111 11.98 4.45 12.43
C ALA A 111 11.06 5.60 12.85
N ARG A 112 11.34 6.82 12.43
CA ARG A 112 10.52 7.99 12.75
C ARG A 112 9.11 7.84 12.20
N ALA A 113 8.96 7.32 10.99
CA ALA A 113 7.65 7.08 10.40
C ALA A 113 6.92 5.93 11.07
N ASP A 114 7.65 4.85 11.37
CA ASP A 114 7.10 3.64 11.99
C ASP A 114 6.75 3.85 13.46
N GLY A 115 7.51 4.70 14.15
CA GLY A 115 7.35 4.94 15.58
C GLY A 115 6.23 5.89 15.96
N VAL A 116 5.49 6.37 15.00
CA VAL A 116 4.40 7.33 15.23
C VAL A 116 3.11 6.68 15.68
#